data_0c2d28e624856af9f9f12ac45af16bd9
#
_entry.id   0c2d28e624856af9f9f12ac45af16bd9
#
_cell.length_a   1.000
_cell.length_b   1.000
_cell.length_c   1.000
_cell.angle_alpha   90.00
_cell.angle_beta   90.00
_cell.angle_gamma   90.00
#
_symmetry.space_group_name_H-M   'P 1'
#
loop_
_entity.id
_entity.type
_entity.pdbx_description
1 polymer ?
#
loop_
_entity_poly.entity_id
_entity_poly.type
_entity_poly.pdbx_seq_one_letter_code
_entity_poly.pdbx_strand_id
1 'polypeptide(L)'
;MNKYKTYYDFKPLTNPSEGTTLVKFSNAFSNTECDMIQMLENFIQIDEIGVSTKNNMVSKTRRSKVGWITYEKNIEWLFDKIVAYGRKANNEVFRFNIDGLHEPFQYTIYEQENEGFYNWHLDIGVYNEMTVTRKMSMSMVLNDPAEYEGGDLEVWGSSGVVTAPREQGTPAFFPSFLLHRVTPVTKGTRKSLVVWFGGPNWQ
;
A
#
# COMPACT_ATOMS: atom_id res chain seq x y z
N MET A 1 24.59 26.07 -34.45
CA MET A 1 23.82 25.00 -33.74
C MET A 1 23.82 25.33 -32.26
N ASN A 2 22.67 25.58 -31.69
CA ASN A 2 22.56 26.02 -30.29
C ASN A 2 22.87 24.85 -29.35
N LYS A 3 24.01 24.92 -28.66
CA LYS A 3 24.58 23.89 -27.80
C LYS A 3 23.64 23.49 -26.64
N TYR A 4 22.64 24.31 -26.33
CA TYR A 4 21.69 24.11 -25.26
C TYR A 4 20.41 23.36 -25.68
N LYS A 5 20.13 23.26 -26.99
CA LYS A 5 18.93 22.60 -27.51
C LYS A 5 18.91 21.10 -27.23
N THR A 6 20.09 20.47 -27.15
CA THR A 6 20.24 19.04 -26.88
C THR A 6 19.98 18.67 -25.42
N TYR A 7 20.13 19.63 -24.48
CA TYR A 7 19.92 19.39 -23.05
C TYR A 7 18.45 19.56 -22.61
N TYR A 8 17.63 20.24 -23.42
CA TYR A 8 16.24 20.56 -23.08
C TYR A 8 15.24 19.94 -24.06
N ASP A 9 15.70 19.11 -24.98
CA ASP A 9 14.84 18.41 -25.92
C ASP A 9 14.34 17.11 -25.25
N PHE A 10 13.65 17.30 -24.12
CA PHE A 10 12.84 16.24 -23.55
C PHE A 10 11.73 15.95 -24.55
N LYS A 11 11.78 14.81 -25.22
CA LYS A 11 10.59 14.31 -25.92
C LYS A 11 9.49 14.21 -24.89
N PRO A 12 8.34 14.88 -25.07
CA PRO A 12 7.22 14.72 -24.19
C PRO A 12 6.97 13.22 -24.06
N LEU A 13 6.90 12.71 -22.86
CA LEU A 13 6.38 11.38 -22.61
C LEU A 13 4.97 11.38 -23.23
N THR A 14 4.79 10.66 -24.33
CA THR A 14 3.54 10.61 -25.09
C THR A 14 2.46 9.85 -24.34
N ASN A 15 2.44 9.97 -23.03
CA ASN A 15 1.56 9.18 -22.16
C ASN A 15 0.73 10.06 -21.24
N PRO A 16 -0.60 9.97 -21.37
CA PRO A 16 -1.54 10.77 -20.60
C PRO A 16 -1.67 10.40 -19.12
N SER A 17 -0.79 9.57 -18.59
CA SER A 17 -0.78 9.25 -17.15
C SER A 17 -0.08 10.30 -16.29
N GLU A 18 0.26 11.45 -16.84
CA GLU A 18 0.72 12.60 -16.06
C GLU A 18 -0.36 12.97 -15.04
N GLY A 19 -0.10 12.66 -13.78
CA GLY A 19 -0.97 12.99 -12.67
C GLY A 19 -1.85 11.85 -12.12
N THR A 20 -1.74 10.62 -12.61
CA THR A 20 -2.47 9.51 -11.97
C THR A 20 -1.88 9.20 -10.61
N THR A 21 -2.60 9.65 -9.57
CA THR A 21 -2.22 9.44 -8.18
C THR A 21 -2.42 8.00 -7.73
N LEU A 22 -3.50 7.37 -8.21
CA LEU A 22 -3.94 6.06 -7.76
C LEU A 22 -4.62 5.27 -8.89
N VAL A 23 -4.30 3.98 -8.99
CA VAL A 23 -4.94 3.01 -9.89
C VAL A 23 -5.65 1.96 -9.06
N LYS A 24 -6.90 1.63 -9.40
CA LYS A 24 -7.68 0.60 -8.72
C LYS A 24 -8.18 -0.46 -9.71
N PHE A 25 -8.38 -1.65 -9.21
CA PHE A 25 -9.02 -2.74 -9.95
C PHE A 25 -10.21 -3.25 -9.15
N SER A 26 -11.41 -2.79 -9.52
CA SER A 26 -12.64 -3.23 -8.86
C SER A 26 -12.88 -4.73 -9.06
N ASN A 27 -13.37 -5.39 -8.01
CA ASN A 27 -13.64 -6.84 -8.00
C ASN A 27 -12.41 -7.71 -8.35
N ALA A 28 -11.20 -7.23 -8.06
CA ALA A 28 -9.99 -8.01 -8.28
C ALA A 28 -9.94 -9.25 -7.40
N PHE A 29 -10.39 -9.13 -6.15
CA PHE A 29 -10.55 -10.24 -5.22
C PHE A 29 -12.03 -10.38 -4.84
N SER A 30 -12.52 -11.61 -4.79
CA SER A 30 -13.86 -11.92 -4.25
C SER A 30 -13.86 -11.80 -2.73
N ASN A 31 -15.06 -11.66 -2.14
CA ASN A 31 -15.21 -11.66 -0.68
C ASN A 31 -14.65 -12.95 -0.06
N THR A 32 -14.89 -14.10 -0.69
CA THR A 32 -14.33 -15.39 -0.22
C THR A 32 -12.80 -15.38 -0.21
N GLU A 33 -12.14 -14.81 -1.24
CA GLU A 33 -10.68 -14.69 -1.25
C GLU A 33 -10.19 -13.74 -0.15
N CYS A 34 -10.90 -12.64 0.09
CA CYS A 34 -10.60 -11.74 1.21
C CYS A 34 -10.75 -12.44 2.56
N ASP A 35 -11.78 -13.26 2.74
CA ASP A 35 -11.98 -14.05 3.95
C ASP A 35 -10.84 -15.07 4.15
N MET A 36 -10.41 -15.73 3.07
CA MET A 36 -9.25 -16.63 3.12
C MET A 36 -7.97 -15.89 3.55
N ILE A 37 -7.75 -14.67 3.07
CA ILE A 37 -6.61 -13.84 3.50
C ILE A 37 -6.76 -13.47 4.99
N GLN A 38 -7.96 -13.10 5.44
CA GLN A 38 -8.21 -12.78 6.85
C GLN A 38 -7.95 -13.98 7.77
N MET A 39 -8.26 -15.21 7.32
CA MET A 39 -7.99 -16.42 8.11
C MET A 39 -6.50 -16.64 8.39
N LEU A 40 -5.59 -16.06 7.57
CA LEU A 40 -4.14 -16.13 7.82
C LEU A 40 -3.72 -15.43 9.11
N GLU A 41 -4.56 -14.53 9.66
CA GLU A 41 -4.35 -13.89 10.97
C GLU A 41 -4.11 -14.91 12.08
N ASN A 42 -4.72 -16.10 12.00
CA ASN A 42 -4.59 -17.15 12.99
C ASN A 42 -3.23 -17.90 12.94
N PHE A 43 -2.42 -17.66 11.89
CA PHE A 43 -1.18 -18.38 11.63
C PHE A 43 0.05 -17.48 11.59
N ILE A 44 -0.12 -16.16 11.72
CA ILE A 44 0.95 -15.19 11.75
C ILE A 44 1.04 -14.52 13.11
N GLN A 45 2.24 -14.10 13.49
CA GLN A 45 2.41 -13.27 14.68
C GLN A 45 1.87 -11.86 14.39
N ILE A 46 1.04 -11.35 15.29
CA ILE A 46 0.49 -10.00 15.24
C ILE A 46 1.12 -9.16 16.35
N ASP A 47 1.79 -8.07 15.96
CA ASP A 47 2.45 -7.14 16.87
C ASP A 47 1.69 -5.80 16.93
N GLU A 48 1.57 -5.24 18.12
CA GLU A 48 1.01 -3.90 18.31
C GLU A 48 2.05 -2.82 17.98
N ILE A 49 1.66 -1.88 17.11
CA ILE A 49 2.50 -0.75 16.71
C ILE A 49 1.91 0.55 17.26
N GLY A 50 2.74 1.28 18.01
CA GLY A 50 2.39 2.62 18.49
C GLY A 50 1.57 2.67 19.78
N VAL A 51 1.32 1.54 20.41
CA VAL A 51 0.75 1.45 21.75
C VAL A 51 1.84 0.94 22.71
N SER A 52 2.43 1.82 23.51
CA SER A 52 3.44 1.41 24.50
C SER A 52 2.81 1.34 25.88
N THR A 53 2.72 0.14 26.43
CA THR A 53 2.23 -0.11 27.80
C THR A 53 3.25 0.30 28.88
N LYS A 54 4.54 0.47 28.53
CA LYS A 54 5.60 0.71 29.53
C LYS A 54 5.76 2.17 29.96
N ASN A 55 5.34 3.16 29.16
CA ASN A 55 5.56 4.58 29.46
C ASN A 55 4.34 5.49 29.19
N ASN A 56 3.15 4.95 29.00
CA ASN A 56 1.94 5.70 28.59
C ASN A 56 2.17 6.64 27.38
N MET A 57 3.19 6.38 26.56
CA MET A 57 3.46 7.16 25.35
C MET A 57 2.67 6.58 24.19
N VAL A 58 1.61 7.28 23.82
CA VAL A 58 0.79 6.98 22.64
C VAL A 58 1.50 7.56 21.42
N SER A 59 1.78 6.74 20.42
CA SER A 59 2.39 7.21 19.19
C SER A 59 1.50 8.22 18.49
N LYS A 60 2.09 9.33 18.02
CA LYS A 60 1.44 10.33 17.17
C LYS A 60 1.53 9.96 15.68
N THR A 61 2.27 8.92 15.35
CA THR A 61 2.53 8.52 13.96
C THR A 61 1.63 7.38 13.51
N ARG A 62 1.49 6.33 14.34
CA ARG A 62 0.74 5.13 13.98
C ARG A 62 0.20 4.42 15.21
N ARG A 63 -1.02 3.92 15.13
CA ARG A 63 -1.65 2.97 16.07
C ARG A 63 -2.32 1.88 15.25
N SER A 64 -1.78 0.68 15.27
CA SER A 64 -2.32 -0.46 14.52
C SER A 64 -1.70 -1.76 15.03
N LYS A 65 -2.30 -2.88 14.66
CA LYS A 65 -1.66 -4.20 14.77
C LYS A 65 -1.15 -4.63 13.41
N VAL A 66 -0.01 -5.31 13.37
CA VAL A 66 0.65 -5.71 12.11
C VAL A 66 1.11 -7.15 12.21
N GLY A 67 0.82 -7.92 11.17
CA GLY A 67 1.39 -9.23 10.91
C GLY A 67 2.04 -9.31 9.54
N TRP A 68 2.89 -10.30 9.35
CA TRP A 68 3.65 -10.47 8.11
C TRP A 68 3.33 -11.81 7.46
N ILE A 69 2.83 -11.78 6.24
CA ILE A 69 2.51 -12.96 5.44
C ILE A 69 3.69 -13.23 4.53
N THR A 70 4.45 -14.29 4.83
CA THR A 70 5.55 -14.79 4.00
C THR A 70 5.01 -15.73 2.91
N TYR A 71 5.75 -15.87 1.81
CA TYR A 71 5.38 -16.82 0.76
C TYR A 71 5.40 -18.26 1.29
N GLU A 72 4.31 -18.97 1.06
CA GLU A 72 4.16 -20.41 1.25
C GLU A 72 3.41 -21.02 0.07
N LYS A 73 3.66 -22.27 -0.25
CA LYS A 73 3.10 -22.94 -1.43
C LYS A 73 1.55 -23.00 -1.42
N ASN A 74 0.95 -23.14 -0.25
CA ASN A 74 -0.51 -23.22 -0.06
C ASN A 74 -1.22 -21.88 -0.30
N ILE A 75 -0.49 -20.74 -0.29
CA ILE A 75 -1.00 -19.40 -0.57
C ILE A 75 -0.37 -18.76 -1.81
N GLU A 76 0.29 -19.54 -2.68
CA GLU A 76 0.90 -19.08 -3.93
C GLU A 76 -0.09 -18.29 -4.79
N TRP A 77 -1.35 -18.71 -4.82
CA TRP A 77 -2.43 -18.04 -5.56
C TRP A 77 -2.55 -16.54 -5.21
N LEU A 78 -2.33 -16.19 -3.93
CA LEU A 78 -2.39 -14.80 -3.45
C LEU A 78 -1.23 -13.98 -4.04
N PHE A 79 -0.02 -14.54 -4.00
CA PHE A 79 1.17 -13.89 -4.56
C PHE A 79 1.05 -13.71 -6.07
N ASP A 80 0.64 -14.75 -6.80
CA ASP A 80 0.45 -14.72 -8.25
C ASP A 80 -0.56 -13.65 -8.66
N LYS A 81 -1.69 -13.59 -7.94
CA LYS A 81 -2.75 -12.63 -8.23
C LYS A 81 -2.31 -11.19 -7.97
N ILE A 82 -1.62 -10.93 -6.85
CA ILE A 82 -1.05 -9.61 -6.52
C ILE A 82 -0.01 -9.20 -7.56
N VAL A 83 0.89 -10.11 -7.94
CA VAL A 83 1.91 -9.83 -8.97
C VAL A 83 1.25 -9.53 -10.32
N ALA A 84 0.20 -10.24 -10.70
CA ALA A 84 -0.52 -9.98 -11.96
C ALA A 84 -1.11 -8.57 -11.99
N TYR A 85 -1.82 -8.16 -10.94
CA TYR A 85 -2.40 -6.81 -10.85
C TYR A 85 -1.32 -5.72 -10.70
N GLY A 86 -0.25 -5.99 -9.94
CA GLY A 86 0.89 -5.07 -9.81
C GLY A 86 1.59 -4.83 -11.15
N ARG A 87 1.84 -5.89 -11.92
CA ARG A 87 2.39 -5.78 -13.29
C ARG A 87 1.46 -4.98 -14.19
N LYS A 88 0.14 -5.22 -14.09
CA LYS A 88 -0.85 -4.46 -14.89
C LYS A 88 -0.81 -2.99 -14.53
N ALA A 89 -0.90 -2.62 -13.24
CA ALA A 89 -0.80 -1.24 -12.77
C ALA A 89 0.49 -0.56 -13.24
N ASN A 90 1.62 -1.25 -13.10
CA ASN A 90 2.92 -0.69 -13.50
C ASN A 90 3.04 -0.52 -15.01
N ASN A 91 2.68 -1.53 -15.81
CA ASN A 91 2.84 -1.49 -17.26
C ASN A 91 1.91 -0.47 -17.94
N GLU A 92 0.69 -0.34 -17.43
CA GLU A 92 -0.30 0.56 -18.01
C GLU A 92 -0.15 2.02 -17.56
N VAL A 93 0.35 2.24 -16.32
CA VAL A 93 0.33 3.57 -15.70
C VAL A 93 1.69 4.04 -15.23
N PHE A 94 2.29 3.39 -14.22
CA PHE A 94 3.43 3.97 -13.51
C PHE A 94 4.77 3.80 -14.22
N ARG A 95 4.98 2.66 -14.89
CA ARG A 95 6.19 2.34 -15.67
C ARG A 95 7.51 2.45 -14.89
N PHE A 96 7.45 2.15 -13.62
CA PHE A 96 8.63 2.09 -12.78
C PHE A 96 9.51 0.89 -13.14
N ASN A 97 10.82 1.02 -12.96
CA ASN A 97 11.74 -0.11 -13.00
C ASN A 97 11.54 -0.94 -11.72
N ILE A 98 10.71 -1.96 -11.80
CA ILE A 98 10.37 -2.89 -10.72
C ILE A 98 10.93 -4.26 -11.11
N ASP A 99 11.64 -4.91 -10.19
CA ASP A 99 12.21 -6.24 -10.38
C ASP A 99 11.56 -7.31 -9.50
N GLY A 100 10.78 -6.93 -8.47
CA GLY A 100 10.08 -7.93 -7.67
C GLY A 100 9.39 -7.45 -6.40
N LEU A 101 9.03 -8.46 -5.61
CA LEU A 101 8.55 -8.35 -4.24
C LEU A 101 9.72 -8.76 -3.32
N HIS A 102 10.19 -7.86 -2.49
CA HIS A 102 11.37 -8.07 -1.64
C HIS A 102 11.02 -8.22 -0.17
N GLU A 103 9.77 -8.03 0.17
CA GLU A 103 9.26 -8.03 1.54
C GLU A 103 8.03 -8.93 1.66
N PRO A 104 7.78 -9.52 2.83
CA PRO A 104 6.50 -10.16 3.13
C PRO A 104 5.35 -9.17 2.99
N PHE A 105 4.13 -9.67 2.75
CA PHE A 105 2.95 -8.83 2.73
C PHE A 105 2.57 -8.41 4.14
N GLN A 106 2.24 -7.13 4.31
CA GLN A 106 1.81 -6.62 5.60
C GLN A 106 0.30 -6.75 5.76
N TYR A 107 -0.12 -7.56 6.72
CA TYR A 107 -1.49 -7.61 7.22
C TYR A 107 -1.64 -6.57 8.31
N THR A 108 -2.62 -5.67 8.19
CA THR A 108 -2.77 -4.56 9.14
C THR A 108 -4.19 -4.49 9.67
N ILE A 109 -4.32 -4.29 10.99
CA ILE A 109 -5.58 -4.14 11.71
C ILE A 109 -5.59 -2.77 12.38
N TYR A 110 -6.65 -2.02 12.15
CA TYR A 110 -6.94 -0.75 12.82
C TYR A 110 -8.26 -0.89 13.58
N GLU A 111 -8.23 -0.69 14.89
CA GLU A 111 -9.34 -0.88 15.80
C GLU A 111 -9.81 0.45 16.39
N GLN A 112 -11.13 0.58 16.63
CA GLN A 112 -11.71 1.78 17.24
C GLN A 112 -11.20 2.03 18.66
N GLU A 113 -10.93 0.96 19.44
CA GLU A 113 -10.53 1.04 20.86
C GLU A 113 -9.25 1.87 21.03
N ASN A 114 -8.40 1.87 20.03
CA ASN A 114 -7.14 2.62 20.00
C ASN A 114 -7.20 3.81 19.04
N GLU A 115 -8.40 4.16 18.50
CA GLU A 115 -8.52 5.11 17.38
C GLU A 115 -7.46 4.81 16.32
N GLY A 116 -7.41 3.55 15.86
CA GLY A 116 -6.36 3.04 14.98
C GLY A 116 -6.17 3.92 13.75
N PHE A 117 -4.95 4.35 13.49
CA PHE A 117 -4.62 5.24 12.37
C PHE A 117 -3.16 5.06 11.93
N TYR A 118 -2.82 5.63 10.78
CA TYR A 118 -1.44 5.86 10.37
C TYR A 118 -1.35 7.24 9.73
N ASN A 119 -0.63 8.16 10.36
CA ASN A 119 -0.53 9.54 9.92
C ASN A 119 0.23 9.66 8.58
N TRP A 120 0.29 10.87 8.03
CA TRP A 120 1.00 11.15 6.78
C TRP A 120 2.43 10.64 6.79
N HIS A 121 2.77 9.76 5.84
CA HIS A 121 4.07 9.14 5.70
C HIS A 121 4.36 8.79 4.23
N LEU A 122 5.58 8.43 3.96
CA LEU A 122 6.05 7.88 2.70
C LEU A 122 6.41 6.41 2.93
N ASP A 123 6.15 5.58 1.94
CA ASP A 123 6.61 4.18 1.95
C ASP A 123 8.04 4.03 1.41
N ILE A 124 8.56 5.08 0.77
CA ILE A 124 9.93 5.08 0.29
C ILE A 124 10.87 5.11 1.51
N GLY A 125 11.46 3.96 1.81
CA GLY A 125 12.41 3.78 2.92
C GLY A 125 13.77 3.35 2.37
N VAL A 126 14.84 3.91 2.93
CA VAL A 126 16.16 3.28 2.83
C VAL A 126 16.17 2.20 3.91
N TYR A 127 15.82 0.98 3.55
CA TYR A 127 16.05 -0.15 4.43
C TYR A 127 17.55 -0.40 4.49
N ASN A 128 18.10 -0.38 5.70
CA ASN A 128 19.48 -0.65 5.99
C ASN A 128 19.96 -1.84 5.15
N GLU A 129 21.01 -1.60 4.33
CA GLU A 129 21.71 -2.59 3.50
C GLU A 129 20.95 -3.15 2.28
N MET A 130 19.69 -2.85 2.05
CA MET A 130 19.02 -3.25 0.82
C MET A 130 19.29 -2.24 -0.30
N THR A 131 19.82 -2.74 -1.42
CA THR A 131 19.97 -1.99 -2.68
C THR A 131 18.64 -1.80 -3.41
N VAL A 132 17.52 -2.06 -2.73
CA VAL A 132 16.18 -2.09 -3.29
C VAL A 132 15.34 -0.96 -2.67
N THR A 133 14.75 -0.16 -3.54
CA THR A 133 13.82 0.91 -3.16
C THR A 133 12.39 0.50 -3.48
N ARG A 134 11.47 0.70 -2.54
CA ARG A 134 10.03 0.57 -2.80
C ARG A 134 9.61 1.62 -3.84
N LYS A 135 9.01 1.20 -4.93
CA LYS A 135 8.59 2.03 -6.07
C LYS A 135 7.08 2.25 -6.09
N MET A 136 6.34 1.19 -5.86
CA MET A 136 4.89 1.18 -5.91
C MET A 136 4.33 0.44 -4.70
N SER A 137 3.39 1.08 -4.03
CA SER A 137 2.62 0.52 -2.90
C SER A 137 1.26 0.05 -3.40
N MET A 138 0.78 -1.05 -2.82
CA MET A 138 -0.59 -1.54 -2.96
C MET A 138 -1.23 -1.60 -1.57
N SER A 139 -2.46 -1.14 -1.46
CA SER A 139 -3.30 -1.38 -0.28
C SER A 139 -4.67 -1.87 -0.71
N MET A 140 -5.18 -2.87 -0.01
CA MET A 140 -6.49 -3.48 -0.27
C MET A 140 -7.23 -3.72 1.04
N VAL A 141 -8.48 -3.26 1.13
CA VAL A 141 -9.36 -3.56 2.26
C VAL A 141 -9.82 -5.02 2.18
N LEU A 142 -9.77 -5.73 3.31
CA LEU A 142 -10.07 -7.16 3.38
C LEU A 142 -11.44 -7.47 3.94
N ASN A 143 -12.03 -6.57 4.73
CA ASN A 143 -13.35 -6.78 5.34
C ASN A 143 -14.41 -5.84 4.76
N ASP A 144 -15.68 -6.14 5.01
CA ASP A 144 -16.80 -5.34 4.52
C ASP A 144 -16.69 -3.89 5.02
N PRO A 145 -16.78 -2.88 4.16
CA PRO A 145 -16.77 -1.47 4.56
C PRO A 145 -17.92 -1.08 5.48
N ALA A 146 -18.97 -1.87 5.60
CA ALA A 146 -20.05 -1.68 6.56
C ALA A 146 -19.66 -2.03 8.02
N GLU A 147 -18.56 -2.76 8.22
CA GLU A 147 -18.09 -3.18 9.54
C GLU A 147 -17.31 -2.10 10.30
N TYR A 148 -16.96 -0.97 9.64
CA TYR A 148 -16.17 0.09 10.25
C TYR A 148 -16.51 1.48 9.71
N GLU A 149 -16.22 2.52 10.52
CA GLU A 149 -16.31 3.93 10.13
C GLU A 149 -14.94 4.60 10.28
N GLY A 150 -14.64 5.61 9.44
CA GLY A 150 -13.29 6.18 9.32
C GLY A 150 -12.33 5.23 8.61
N GLY A 151 -11.05 5.27 8.93
CA GLY A 151 -10.04 4.39 8.37
C GLY A 151 -9.80 4.58 6.87
N ASP A 152 -10.08 5.75 6.32
CA ASP A 152 -9.88 6.04 4.90
C ASP A 152 -8.40 6.09 4.57
N LEU A 153 -8.00 5.38 3.51
CA LEU A 153 -6.68 5.55 2.90
C LEU A 153 -6.73 6.78 1.99
N GLU A 154 -5.97 7.78 2.33
CA GLU A 154 -5.82 9.01 1.56
C GLU A 154 -4.41 9.13 1.00
N VAL A 155 -4.30 9.47 -0.29
CA VAL A 155 -3.03 9.67 -1.01
C VAL A 155 -2.97 11.09 -1.53
N TRP A 156 -1.89 11.80 -1.26
CA TRP A 156 -1.68 13.18 -1.71
C TRP A 156 -1.08 13.19 -3.11
N GLY A 157 -1.90 13.48 -4.10
CA GLY A 157 -1.49 13.64 -5.49
C GLY A 157 -1.25 15.10 -5.90
N SER A 158 -0.92 15.28 -7.16
CA SER A 158 -0.66 16.62 -7.75
C SER A 158 -1.87 17.56 -7.69
N SER A 159 -3.09 17.01 -7.73
CA SER A 159 -4.34 17.77 -7.70
C SER A 159 -5.03 17.79 -6.32
N GLY A 160 -4.32 17.35 -5.27
CA GLY A 160 -4.85 17.28 -3.92
C GLY A 160 -4.98 15.84 -3.41
N VAL A 161 -5.72 15.68 -2.32
CA VAL A 161 -5.90 14.37 -1.68
C VAL A 161 -6.93 13.54 -2.44
N VAL A 162 -6.56 12.30 -2.73
CA VAL A 162 -7.44 11.29 -3.33
C VAL A 162 -7.70 10.20 -2.30
N THR A 163 -8.96 9.86 -2.06
CA THR A 163 -9.34 8.74 -1.19
C THR A 163 -9.38 7.44 -1.99
N ALA A 164 -8.69 6.43 -1.49
CA ALA A 164 -8.70 5.09 -2.08
C ALA A 164 -10.06 4.39 -1.88
N PRO A 165 -10.39 3.40 -2.72
CA PRO A 165 -11.64 2.66 -2.59
C PRO A 165 -11.72 1.93 -1.25
N ARG A 166 -12.92 1.89 -0.68
CA ARG A 166 -13.24 1.13 0.54
C ARG A 166 -13.78 -0.27 0.25
N GLU A 167 -14.14 -0.54 -1.01
CA GLU A 167 -14.73 -1.80 -1.42
C GLU A 167 -13.77 -2.96 -1.14
N GLN A 168 -14.27 -3.97 -0.42
CA GLN A 168 -13.57 -5.21 -0.11
C GLN A 168 -12.98 -5.82 -1.39
N GLY A 169 -11.73 -6.24 -1.35
CA GLY A 169 -11.08 -6.92 -2.49
C GLY A 169 -10.74 -6.02 -3.68
N THR A 170 -10.80 -4.69 -3.51
CA THR A 170 -10.40 -3.71 -4.52
C THR A 170 -9.01 -3.16 -4.19
N PRO A 171 -7.92 -3.67 -4.80
CA PRO A 171 -6.58 -3.15 -4.58
C PRO A 171 -6.42 -1.77 -5.21
N ALA A 172 -5.80 -0.87 -4.45
CA ALA A 172 -5.37 0.45 -4.87
C ALA A 172 -3.85 0.50 -4.93
N PHE A 173 -3.30 0.90 -6.09
CA PHE A 173 -1.87 1.04 -6.33
C PHE A 173 -1.51 2.51 -6.46
N PHE A 174 -0.39 2.92 -5.85
CA PHE A 174 0.11 4.29 -5.91
C PHE A 174 1.64 4.32 -5.77
N PRO A 175 2.31 5.39 -6.24
CA PRO A 175 3.73 5.57 -6.05
C PRO A 175 4.13 5.61 -4.57
N SER A 176 5.12 4.81 -4.16
CA SER A 176 5.56 4.73 -2.77
C SER A 176 6.14 6.04 -2.22
N PHE A 177 6.52 6.97 -3.09
CA PHE A 177 7.01 8.30 -2.72
C PHE A 177 5.90 9.34 -2.51
N LEU A 178 4.62 8.99 -2.68
CA LEU A 178 3.53 9.91 -2.36
C LEU A 178 3.19 9.84 -0.87
N LEU A 179 2.95 11.01 -0.28
CA LEU A 179 2.41 11.10 1.06
C LEU A 179 1.03 10.44 1.10
N HIS A 180 0.84 9.59 2.10
CA HIS A 180 -0.44 8.94 2.31
C HIS A 180 -0.67 8.69 3.80
N ARG A 181 -1.93 8.47 4.15
CA ARG A 181 -2.33 8.17 5.53
C ARG A 181 -3.54 7.25 5.58
N VAL A 182 -3.74 6.63 6.74
CA VAL A 182 -5.02 6.04 7.13
C VAL A 182 -5.63 6.92 8.21
N THR A 183 -6.82 7.45 7.97
CA THR A 183 -7.55 8.26 8.94
C THR A 183 -7.95 7.42 10.16
N PRO A 184 -8.23 8.02 11.34
CA PRO A 184 -8.66 7.26 12.50
C PRO A 184 -9.90 6.41 12.22
N VAL A 185 -9.87 5.15 12.69
CA VAL A 185 -11.06 4.29 12.75
C VAL A 185 -11.88 4.71 13.95
N THR A 186 -13.09 5.19 13.69
CA THR A 186 -14.01 5.73 14.72
C THR A 186 -15.02 4.71 15.21
N LYS A 187 -15.21 3.62 14.45
CA LYS A 187 -16.09 2.50 14.83
C LYS A 187 -15.63 1.22 14.17
N GLY A 188 -15.72 0.11 14.88
CA GLY A 188 -15.41 -1.24 14.37
C GLY A 188 -13.92 -1.46 14.13
N THR A 189 -13.62 -2.34 13.18
CA THR A 189 -12.26 -2.77 12.86
C THR A 189 -12.05 -2.76 11.35
N ARG A 190 -10.99 -2.10 10.89
CA ARG A 190 -10.56 -2.14 9.49
C ARG A 190 -9.37 -3.08 9.34
N LYS A 191 -9.48 -4.03 8.43
CA LYS A 191 -8.41 -4.96 8.06
C LYS A 191 -7.93 -4.69 6.63
N SER A 192 -6.63 -4.71 6.42
CA SER A 192 -6.07 -4.46 5.09
C SER A 192 -4.79 -5.24 4.82
N LEU A 193 -4.55 -5.50 3.54
CA LEU A 193 -3.31 -6.05 3.01
C LEU A 193 -2.51 -4.95 2.34
N VAL A 194 -1.23 -4.82 2.69
CA VAL A 194 -0.29 -3.86 2.08
C VAL A 194 0.87 -4.62 1.47
N VAL A 195 1.25 -4.24 0.26
CA VAL A 195 2.35 -4.86 -0.50
C VAL A 195 3.19 -3.79 -1.16
N TRP A 196 4.49 -3.99 -1.18
CA TRP A 196 5.44 -3.10 -1.84
C TRP A 196 6.16 -3.79 -2.98
N PHE A 197 6.14 -3.13 -4.13
CA PHE A 197 6.87 -3.54 -5.31
C PHE A 197 8.16 -2.73 -5.38
N GLY A 198 9.29 -3.43 -5.39
CA GLY A 198 10.61 -2.85 -5.32
C GLY A 198 11.38 -2.95 -6.64
N GLY A 199 12.47 -2.21 -6.69
CA GLY A 199 13.42 -2.23 -7.80
C GLY A 199 14.70 -1.48 -7.44
N PRO A 200 15.65 -1.37 -8.36
CA PRO A 200 16.91 -0.67 -8.12
C PRO A 200 16.66 0.77 -7.69
N ASN A 201 17.63 1.35 -6.99
CA ASN A 201 17.55 2.75 -6.56
C ASN A 201 17.21 3.69 -7.71
N TRP A 202 16.60 4.83 -7.39
CA TRP A 202 16.34 5.87 -8.38
C TRP A 202 17.67 6.40 -8.93
N GLN A 203 17.77 6.49 -10.26
CA GLN A 203 18.92 7.03 -10.98
C GLN A 203 18.58 8.40 -11.55
#